data_482939d91f44bd0ec944fec9c51afdb1
#
_entry.id   482939d91f44bd0ec944fec9c51afdb1
#
_cell.length_a   1.000
_cell.length_b   1.000
_cell.length_c   1.000
_cell.angle_alpha   90.00
_cell.angle_beta   90.00
_cell.angle_gamma   90.00
#
_symmetry.space_group_name_H-M   'P 1'
#
loop_
_entity.id
_entity.type
_entity.pdbx_description
1 polymer ?
#
loop_
_entity_poly.entity_id
_entity_poly.type
_entity_poly.pdbx_seq_one_letter_code
_entity_poly.pdbx_strand_id
1 'polypeptide(L)'
;MRKLNLPATDKTPNDCCCPLHLRLALLFPLLALSSSALALSLHDLDPAFERCEAIKSQHGATLPAKSDPFWSLERGQQVTALIYLHEKSMERCTAAEVDALALKAFHQAVEGDGTFLDTLIKARATTLKPAQKTQLQQMSQAELERLSSLKEFAQPFSLTAYLKQLGSAAP
;
A
#
# COMPACT_ATOMS: atom_id res chain seq x y z
N MET A 1 19.53 -9.25 -40.99
CA MET A 1 18.56 -9.99 -41.79
C MET A 1 18.96 -11.45 -41.78
N ARG A 2 18.34 -12.29 -40.97
CA ARG A 2 18.49 -13.76 -41.04
C ARG A 2 17.09 -14.33 -41.12
N LYS A 3 16.79 -14.95 -42.26
CA LYS A 3 15.58 -15.71 -42.52
C LYS A 3 15.71 -17.07 -41.85
N LEU A 4 14.71 -17.44 -40.98
CA LEU A 4 14.57 -18.79 -40.50
C LEU A 4 13.49 -19.49 -41.32
N ASN A 5 13.95 -20.53 -42.03
CA ASN A 5 13.13 -21.48 -42.79
C ASN A 5 12.46 -22.47 -41.78
N LEU A 6 11.17 -22.62 -41.91
CA LEU A 6 10.42 -23.75 -41.31
C LEU A 6 10.36 -24.90 -42.34
N PRO A 7 10.54 -26.16 -41.91
CA PRO A 7 10.22 -27.32 -42.75
C PRO A 7 8.76 -27.72 -42.59
N ALA A 8 8.16 -28.03 -43.71
CA ALA A 8 6.87 -28.71 -43.84
C ALA A 8 7.04 -30.22 -43.66
N THR A 9 6.15 -30.86 -42.94
CA THR A 9 5.88 -32.30 -42.96
C THR A 9 4.40 -32.47 -42.67
N ASP A 10 3.69 -33.02 -43.43
CA ASP A 10 3.40 -34.18 -44.26
C ASP A 10 2.19 -34.91 -43.65
N LYS A 11 1.21 -35.11 -44.53
CA LYS A 11 -0.08 -35.74 -44.27
C LYS A 11 0.07 -37.24 -44.32
N THR A 12 -0.61 -37.95 -43.40
CA THR A 12 -1.14 -39.28 -43.70
C THR A 12 -2.53 -39.48 -43.11
N PRO A 13 -3.49 -39.95 -43.86
CA PRO A 13 -4.81 -40.34 -43.39
C PRO A 13 -4.83 -41.82 -43.02
N ASN A 14 -5.47 -42.16 -41.94
CA ASN A 14 -5.98 -43.51 -41.75
C ASN A 14 -7.37 -43.48 -41.13
N ASP A 15 -8.32 -43.78 -42.01
CA ASP A 15 -9.65 -44.23 -41.70
C ASP A 15 -9.59 -45.54 -40.90
N CYS A 16 -10.35 -45.59 -39.83
CA CYS A 16 -10.90 -46.85 -39.34
C CYS A 16 -12.28 -46.59 -38.70
N CYS A 17 -13.29 -46.96 -39.48
CA CYS A 17 -14.64 -47.17 -39.01
C CYS A 17 -14.69 -48.28 -37.95
N CYS A 18 -15.41 -48.07 -36.86
CA CYS A 18 -16.25 -49.08 -36.22
C CYS A 18 -17.35 -48.43 -35.38
N PRO A 19 -18.60 -48.87 -35.54
CA PRO A 19 -19.70 -48.38 -34.73
C PRO A 19 -19.95 -49.36 -33.57
N LEU A 20 -20.37 -48.90 -32.43
CA LEU A 20 -21.44 -49.47 -31.61
C LEU A 20 -21.61 -48.72 -30.27
N HIS A 21 -22.76 -48.12 -30.15
CA HIS A 21 -23.59 -48.01 -28.95
C HIS A 21 -22.91 -48.17 -27.59
N LEU A 22 -22.82 -47.06 -26.82
CA LEU A 22 -23.38 -47.10 -25.47
C LEU A 22 -23.73 -45.70 -25.02
N ARG A 23 -25.03 -45.44 -24.93
CA ARG A 23 -25.59 -44.25 -24.26
C ARG A 23 -25.24 -44.38 -22.79
N LEU A 24 -24.31 -43.56 -22.31
CA LEU A 24 -24.21 -43.26 -20.91
C LEU A 24 -24.24 -41.74 -20.77
N ALA A 25 -25.46 -41.24 -20.61
CA ALA A 25 -25.71 -39.87 -20.23
C ALA A 25 -25.20 -39.70 -18.78
N LEU A 26 -23.93 -39.38 -18.63
CA LEU A 26 -23.37 -38.84 -17.40
C LEU A 26 -23.76 -37.35 -17.37
N LEU A 27 -24.87 -37.11 -16.70
CA LEU A 27 -25.23 -35.81 -16.15
C LEU A 27 -24.07 -35.39 -15.21
N PHE A 28 -23.07 -34.69 -15.78
CA PHE A 28 -22.21 -33.85 -14.96
C PHE A 28 -23.04 -32.65 -14.52
N PRO A 29 -23.37 -32.51 -13.22
CA PRO A 29 -23.80 -31.22 -12.73
C PRO A 29 -22.58 -30.31 -12.94
N LEU A 30 -22.69 -29.35 -13.87
CA LEU A 30 -21.87 -28.16 -13.88
C LEU A 30 -22.15 -27.48 -12.54
N LEU A 31 -21.38 -27.82 -11.52
CA LEU A 31 -21.11 -26.97 -10.40
C LEU A 31 -20.44 -25.72 -11.00
N ALA A 32 -21.28 -24.79 -11.42
CA ALA A 32 -20.89 -23.40 -11.57
C ALA A 32 -20.40 -22.96 -10.20
N LEU A 33 -19.13 -23.22 -9.92
CA LEU A 33 -18.38 -22.50 -8.90
C LEU A 33 -18.44 -21.04 -9.34
N SER A 34 -19.51 -20.36 -8.93
CA SER A 34 -19.57 -18.92 -8.96
C SER A 34 -18.42 -18.48 -8.07
N SER A 35 -17.25 -18.30 -8.68
CA SER A 35 -16.17 -17.54 -8.09
C SER A 35 -16.74 -16.13 -7.93
N SER A 36 -17.38 -15.91 -6.78
CA SER A 36 -17.66 -14.55 -6.33
C SER A 36 -16.28 -13.91 -6.18
N ALA A 37 -15.82 -13.27 -7.25
CA ALA A 37 -14.68 -12.39 -7.18
C ALA A 37 -15.08 -11.35 -6.12
N LEU A 38 -14.57 -11.53 -4.90
CA LEU A 38 -14.73 -10.55 -3.83
C LEU A 38 -14.15 -9.25 -4.37
N ALA A 39 -15.02 -8.30 -4.67
CA ALA A 39 -14.61 -6.99 -5.15
C ALA A 39 -13.72 -6.38 -4.06
N LEU A 40 -12.46 -6.07 -4.41
CA LEU A 40 -11.55 -5.39 -3.51
C LEU A 40 -12.07 -3.98 -3.20
N SER A 41 -11.96 -3.58 -1.94
CA SER A 41 -12.41 -2.28 -1.46
C SER A 41 -11.38 -1.65 -0.53
N LEU A 42 -11.29 -0.31 -0.52
CA LEU A 42 -10.51 0.40 0.49
C LEU A 42 -11.08 0.18 1.90
N HIS A 43 -12.35 -0.17 2.05
CA HIS A 43 -12.95 -0.56 3.33
C HIS A 43 -12.33 -1.81 3.96
N ASP A 44 -11.61 -2.63 3.16
CA ASP A 44 -10.86 -3.76 3.68
C ASP A 44 -9.72 -3.31 4.61
N LEU A 45 -9.35 -2.02 4.57
CA LEU A 45 -8.35 -1.40 5.45
C LEU A 45 -8.95 -0.79 6.73
N ASP A 46 -10.28 -0.66 6.85
CA ASP A 46 -10.92 -0.01 8.00
C ASP A 46 -10.47 -0.61 9.36
N PRO A 47 -10.39 -1.95 9.53
CA PRO A 47 -9.92 -2.51 10.79
C PRO A 47 -8.47 -2.16 11.12
N ALA A 48 -7.61 -2.00 10.10
CA ALA A 48 -6.23 -1.59 10.29
C ALA A 48 -6.17 -0.12 10.73
N PHE A 49 -6.96 0.76 10.09
CA PHE A 49 -7.05 2.16 10.48
C PHE A 49 -7.62 2.33 11.89
N GLU A 50 -8.68 1.61 12.25
CA GLU A 50 -9.26 1.64 13.62
C GLU A 50 -8.23 1.23 14.67
N ARG A 51 -7.46 0.16 14.42
CA ARG A 51 -6.37 -0.26 15.30
C ARG A 51 -5.31 0.85 15.44
N CYS A 52 -4.89 1.47 14.34
CA CYS A 52 -3.89 2.53 14.36
C CYS A 52 -4.40 3.79 15.06
N GLU A 53 -5.68 4.15 14.90
CA GLU A 53 -6.32 5.25 15.62
C GLU A 53 -6.42 4.95 17.13
N ALA A 54 -6.69 3.70 17.53
CA ALA A 54 -6.68 3.31 18.92
C ALA A 54 -5.28 3.45 19.55
N ILE A 55 -4.22 3.03 18.85
CA ILE A 55 -2.83 3.26 19.28
C ILE A 55 -2.56 4.75 19.40
N LYS A 56 -2.91 5.55 18.38
CA LYS A 56 -2.75 7.00 18.35
C LYS A 56 -3.43 7.68 19.54
N SER A 57 -4.62 7.23 19.94
CA SER A 57 -5.36 7.80 21.06
C SER A 57 -4.70 7.52 22.43
N GLN A 58 -3.95 6.43 22.53
CA GLN A 58 -3.22 6.05 23.74
C GLN A 58 -1.82 6.68 23.81
N HIS A 59 -1.30 7.13 22.68
CA HIS A 59 0.03 7.72 22.59
C HIS A 59 0.00 9.20 22.98
N GLY A 60 0.54 9.50 24.16
CA GLY A 60 0.68 10.88 24.64
C GLY A 60 1.61 11.70 23.75
N ALA A 61 1.31 12.99 23.58
CA ALA A 61 2.20 13.88 22.86
C ALA A 61 3.48 14.11 23.69
N THR A 62 4.62 13.70 23.17
CA THR A 62 5.93 13.90 23.77
C THR A 62 6.92 14.28 22.68
N LEU A 63 7.34 15.54 22.65
CA LEU A 63 8.38 15.98 21.72
C LEU A 63 9.75 15.46 22.17
N PRO A 64 10.73 15.34 21.25
CA PRO A 64 12.08 14.95 21.57
C PRO A 64 12.70 15.85 22.66
N ALA A 65 13.70 15.32 23.37
CA ALA A 65 14.44 16.07 24.39
C ALA A 65 14.97 17.40 23.80
N LYS A 66 15.05 18.46 24.61
CA LYS A 66 15.51 19.78 24.14
C LYS A 66 16.92 19.79 23.56
N SER A 67 17.73 18.79 23.90
CA SER A 67 19.06 18.57 23.32
C SER A 67 19.04 17.88 21.95
N ASP A 68 17.87 17.40 21.48
CA ASP A 68 17.78 16.73 20.19
C ASP A 68 17.93 17.74 19.03
N PRO A 69 18.62 17.37 17.93
CA PRO A 69 18.78 18.18 16.72
C PRO A 69 17.45 18.65 16.11
N PHE A 70 16.33 17.98 16.37
CA PHE A 70 15.00 18.45 15.99
C PHE A 70 14.75 19.92 16.35
N TRP A 71 15.29 20.38 17.48
CA TRP A 71 15.10 21.75 17.95
C TRP A 71 15.97 22.77 17.22
N SER A 72 16.99 22.35 16.48
CA SER A 72 17.79 23.22 15.61
C SER A 72 17.14 23.49 14.25
N LEU A 73 16.11 22.73 13.89
CA LEU A 73 15.34 22.94 12.66
C LEU A 73 14.55 24.24 12.75
N GLU A 74 14.40 24.93 11.61
CA GLU A 74 13.48 26.06 11.51
C GLU A 74 12.05 25.66 11.81
N ARG A 75 11.24 26.58 12.30
CA ARG A 75 9.85 26.29 12.68
C ARG A 75 9.03 25.62 11.59
N GLY A 76 9.15 26.10 10.35
CA GLY A 76 8.49 25.48 9.19
C GLY A 76 8.92 24.05 8.96
N GLN A 77 10.21 23.78 9.11
CA GLN A 77 10.79 22.43 8.99
C GLN A 77 10.31 21.52 10.13
N GLN A 78 10.25 22.00 11.37
CA GLN A 78 9.70 21.24 12.51
C GLN A 78 8.26 20.78 12.25
N VAL A 79 7.41 21.71 11.78
CA VAL A 79 6.01 21.40 11.45
C VAL A 79 5.93 20.38 10.30
N THR A 80 6.73 20.59 9.25
CA THR A 80 6.76 19.69 8.09
C THR A 80 7.28 18.29 8.47
N ALA A 81 8.31 18.24 9.32
CA ALA A 81 8.81 16.98 9.86
C ALA A 81 7.73 16.23 10.66
N LEU A 82 6.98 16.91 11.53
CA LEU A 82 5.89 16.30 12.29
C LEU A 82 4.79 15.74 11.39
N ILE A 83 4.42 16.45 10.31
CA ILE A 83 3.43 15.95 9.34
C ILE A 83 3.96 14.71 8.66
N TYR A 84 5.19 14.74 8.15
CA TYR A 84 5.84 13.59 7.51
C TYR A 84 5.94 12.38 8.45
N LEU A 85 6.38 12.59 9.69
CA LEU A 85 6.54 11.54 10.69
C LEU A 85 5.18 10.93 11.09
N HIS A 86 4.12 11.75 11.15
CA HIS A 86 2.76 11.26 11.36
C HIS A 86 2.32 10.36 10.20
N GLU A 87 2.46 10.80 8.94
CA GLU A 87 2.14 9.97 7.77
C GLU A 87 2.95 8.66 7.80
N LYS A 88 4.25 8.73 8.09
CA LYS A 88 5.12 7.55 8.17
C LYS A 88 4.77 6.60 9.31
N SER A 89 4.33 7.09 10.46
CA SER A 89 3.90 6.25 11.58
C SER A 89 2.59 5.52 11.26
N MET A 90 1.65 6.19 10.60
CA MET A 90 0.40 5.57 10.12
C MET A 90 0.67 4.55 9.01
N GLU A 91 1.53 4.88 8.03
CA GLU A 91 1.94 3.95 6.98
C GLU A 91 2.54 2.66 7.56
N ARG A 92 3.46 2.76 8.51
CA ARG A 92 4.04 1.59 9.19
C ARG A 92 3.00 0.77 9.94
N CYS A 93 2.07 1.43 10.59
CA CYS A 93 1.02 0.77 11.37
C CYS A 93 0.06 -0.04 10.48
N THR A 94 -0.21 0.40 9.25
CA THR A 94 -1.11 -0.26 8.30
C THR A 94 -0.39 -1.10 7.25
N ALA A 95 0.95 -1.16 7.29
CA ALA A 95 1.76 -1.71 6.19
C ALA A 95 1.36 -3.12 5.78
N ALA A 96 1.17 -4.01 6.74
CA ALA A 96 0.88 -5.43 6.45
C ALA A 96 -0.43 -5.59 5.66
N GLU A 97 -1.48 -4.87 6.05
CA GLU A 97 -2.79 -4.94 5.40
C GLU A 97 -2.77 -4.25 4.03
N VAL A 98 -2.09 -3.10 3.94
CA VAL A 98 -1.94 -2.37 2.68
C VAL A 98 -1.13 -3.20 1.67
N ASP A 99 -0.06 -3.86 2.10
CA ASP A 99 0.77 -4.70 1.23
C ASP A 99 0.00 -5.96 0.77
N ALA A 100 -0.78 -6.58 1.67
CA ALA A 100 -1.64 -7.69 1.31
C ALA A 100 -2.73 -7.29 0.30
N LEU A 101 -3.33 -6.10 0.48
CA LEU A 101 -4.32 -5.55 -0.44
C LEU A 101 -3.70 -5.17 -1.79
N ALA A 102 -2.49 -4.58 -1.78
CA ALA A 102 -1.75 -4.22 -2.98
C ALA A 102 -1.38 -5.46 -3.81
N LEU A 103 -1.00 -6.56 -3.16
CA LEU A 103 -0.72 -7.82 -3.85
C LEU A 103 -1.97 -8.37 -4.55
N LYS A 104 -3.13 -8.35 -3.89
CA LYS A 104 -4.40 -8.78 -4.50
C LYS A 104 -4.78 -7.87 -5.67
N ALA A 105 -4.64 -6.55 -5.51
CA ALA A 105 -4.89 -5.57 -6.58
C ALA A 105 -3.97 -5.77 -7.79
N PHE A 106 -2.71 -6.11 -7.55
CA PHE A 106 -1.75 -6.43 -8.60
C PHE A 106 -2.17 -7.70 -9.39
N HIS A 107 -2.61 -8.76 -8.69
CA HIS A 107 -3.09 -9.97 -9.36
C HIS A 107 -4.30 -9.67 -10.25
N GLN A 108 -5.29 -8.88 -9.77
CA GLN A 108 -6.43 -8.47 -10.61
C GLN A 108 -5.98 -7.64 -11.83
N ALA A 109 -5.00 -6.75 -11.66
CA ALA A 109 -4.47 -5.95 -12.76
C ALA A 109 -3.80 -6.82 -13.82
N VAL A 110 -3.09 -7.88 -13.45
CA VAL A 110 -2.50 -8.86 -14.38
C VAL A 110 -3.58 -9.63 -15.14
N GLU A 111 -4.74 -9.87 -14.51
CA GLU A 111 -5.91 -10.52 -15.13
C GLU A 111 -6.73 -9.55 -16.02
N GLY A 112 -6.34 -8.27 -16.09
CA GLY A 112 -6.92 -7.26 -16.97
C GLY A 112 -7.77 -6.19 -16.26
N ASP A 113 -7.96 -6.24 -14.94
CA ASP A 113 -8.64 -5.20 -14.16
C ASP A 113 -7.68 -4.45 -13.23
N GLY A 114 -7.09 -3.37 -13.75
CA GLY A 114 -6.19 -2.48 -12.99
C GLY A 114 -6.88 -1.37 -12.20
N THR A 115 -8.21 -1.27 -12.25
CA THR A 115 -8.98 -0.13 -11.69
C THR A 115 -8.74 0.06 -10.20
N PHE A 116 -8.73 -1.04 -9.44
CA PHE A 116 -8.52 -0.96 -8.01
C PHE A 116 -7.06 -0.63 -7.64
N LEU A 117 -6.09 -1.14 -8.40
CA LEU A 117 -4.68 -0.79 -8.22
C LEU A 117 -4.44 0.71 -8.39
N ASP A 118 -5.03 1.32 -9.43
CA ASP A 118 -4.97 2.76 -9.65
C ASP A 118 -5.58 3.55 -8.49
N THR A 119 -6.70 3.06 -7.95
CA THR A 119 -7.37 3.67 -6.80
C THR A 119 -6.48 3.62 -5.56
N LEU A 120 -5.84 2.48 -5.30
CA LEU A 120 -4.92 2.29 -4.18
C LEU A 120 -3.69 3.19 -4.29
N ILE A 121 -3.10 3.31 -5.48
CA ILE A 121 -1.96 4.20 -5.75
C ILE A 121 -2.35 5.66 -5.47
N LYS A 122 -3.52 6.10 -5.92
CA LYS A 122 -4.02 7.46 -5.66
C LYS A 122 -4.27 7.71 -4.17
N ALA A 123 -4.83 6.73 -3.46
CA ALA A 123 -5.09 6.82 -2.03
C ALA A 123 -3.80 6.92 -1.20
N ARG A 124 -2.68 6.37 -1.69
CA ARG A 124 -1.36 6.46 -1.03
C ARG A 124 -0.60 7.76 -1.35
N ALA A 125 -1.15 8.64 -2.18
CA ALA A 125 -0.49 9.92 -2.47
C ALA A 125 -0.35 10.76 -1.20
N THR A 126 0.86 11.30 -0.98
CA THR A 126 1.14 12.15 0.20
C THR A 126 0.24 13.39 0.25
N THR A 127 -0.22 13.75 1.44
CA THR A 127 -1.01 14.96 1.70
C THR A 127 -0.17 16.24 1.80
N LEU A 128 1.16 16.12 1.75
CA LEU A 128 2.06 17.27 1.84
C LEU A 128 1.83 18.30 0.73
N LYS A 129 1.66 19.56 1.13
CA LYS A 129 1.57 20.69 0.21
C LYS A 129 2.90 20.92 -0.53
N PRO A 130 2.93 21.57 -1.70
CA PRO A 130 4.18 21.84 -2.44
C PRO A 130 5.27 22.51 -1.60
N ALA A 131 4.93 23.55 -0.82
CA ALA A 131 5.87 24.23 0.07
C ALA A 131 6.47 23.29 1.14
N GLN A 132 5.67 22.39 1.70
CA GLN A 132 6.12 21.39 2.67
C GLN A 132 7.05 20.34 2.01
N LYS A 133 6.74 19.92 0.78
CA LYS A 133 7.65 19.05 0.01
C LYS A 133 9.02 19.69 -0.19
N THR A 134 9.05 20.98 -0.53
CA THR A 134 10.30 21.74 -0.66
C THR A 134 11.06 21.80 0.66
N GLN A 135 10.38 22.07 1.78
CA GLN A 135 11.02 22.07 3.10
C GLN A 135 11.56 20.69 3.49
N LEU A 136 10.80 19.62 3.17
CA LEU A 136 11.25 18.25 3.44
C LEU A 136 12.50 17.88 2.63
N GLN A 137 12.58 18.32 1.37
CA GLN A 137 13.74 18.13 0.51
C GLN A 137 15.02 18.83 1.00
N GLN A 138 14.87 19.89 1.81
CA GLN A 138 15.99 20.59 2.46
C GLN A 138 16.53 19.83 3.69
N MET A 139 15.77 18.88 4.22
CA MET A 139 16.22 18.01 5.31
C MET A 139 16.96 16.80 4.74
N SER A 140 18.03 16.36 5.43
CA SER A 140 18.72 15.14 4.98
C SER A 140 17.85 13.90 5.20
N GLN A 141 17.95 12.94 4.30
CA GLN A 141 17.27 11.66 4.41
C GLN A 141 17.67 10.94 5.73
N ALA A 142 18.95 11.00 6.10
CA ALA A 142 19.46 10.42 7.33
C ALA A 142 18.80 11.04 8.58
N GLU A 143 18.54 12.35 8.57
CA GLU A 143 17.85 13.03 9.68
C GLU A 143 16.38 12.60 9.77
N LEU A 144 15.69 12.50 8.65
CA LEU A 144 14.31 12.02 8.61
C LEU A 144 14.19 10.57 9.09
N GLU A 145 15.14 9.70 8.73
CA GLU A 145 15.21 8.31 9.20
C GLU A 145 15.50 8.26 10.69
N ARG A 146 16.48 9.05 11.17
CA ARG A 146 16.77 9.19 12.59
C ARG A 146 15.54 9.61 13.38
N LEU A 147 14.87 10.68 12.97
CA LEU A 147 13.65 11.17 13.61
C LEU A 147 12.56 10.09 13.60
N SER A 148 12.37 9.39 12.48
CA SER A 148 11.35 8.36 12.36
C SER A 148 11.58 7.15 13.26
N SER A 149 12.83 6.93 13.71
CA SER A 149 13.20 5.85 14.62
C SER A 149 13.09 6.22 16.10
N LEU A 150 12.91 7.51 16.43
CA LEU A 150 12.70 7.93 17.81
C LEU A 150 11.41 7.32 18.36
N LYS A 151 11.45 6.92 19.63
CA LYS A 151 10.29 6.32 20.32
C LYS A 151 9.04 7.22 20.29
N GLU A 152 9.25 8.53 20.28
CA GLU A 152 8.21 9.56 20.19
C GLU A 152 7.45 9.51 18.86
N PHE A 153 8.07 9.00 17.79
CA PHE A 153 7.52 8.95 16.43
C PHE A 153 7.43 7.53 15.85
N ALA A 154 7.81 6.52 16.63
CA ALA A 154 7.81 5.12 16.18
C ALA A 154 6.40 4.56 15.97
N GLN A 155 5.42 5.05 16.72
CA GLN A 155 4.02 4.63 16.68
C GLN A 155 3.12 5.77 16.20
N PRO A 156 1.90 5.48 15.72
CA PRO A 156 0.90 6.49 15.41
C PRO A 156 0.68 7.47 16.56
N PHE A 157 0.67 8.76 16.26
CA PHE A 157 0.51 9.83 17.25
C PHE A 157 -0.43 10.92 16.76
N SER A 158 -1.00 11.69 17.69
CA SER A 158 -1.88 12.81 17.38
C SER A 158 -1.07 14.02 16.89
N LEU A 159 -1.07 14.26 15.57
CA LEU A 159 -0.40 15.43 14.99
C LEU A 159 -0.84 16.75 15.64
N THR A 160 -2.16 16.91 15.88
CA THR A 160 -2.71 18.12 16.51
C THR A 160 -2.14 18.34 17.92
N ALA A 161 -2.01 17.27 18.72
CA ALA A 161 -1.45 17.33 20.06
C ALA A 161 0.03 17.73 20.04
N TYR A 162 0.81 17.17 19.11
CA TYR A 162 2.22 17.51 18.91
C TYR A 162 2.41 18.95 18.43
N LEU A 163 1.59 19.41 17.48
CA LEU A 163 1.64 20.79 17.01
C LEU A 163 1.26 21.80 18.11
N LYS A 164 0.29 21.46 18.96
CA LYS A 164 -0.07 22.27 20.14
C LYS A 164 1.12 22.34 21.12
N GLN A 165 1.72 21.21 21.45
CA GLN A 165 2.89 21.14 22.32
C GLN A 165 4.09 21.90 21.73
N LEU A 166 4.33 21.75 20.43
CA LEU A 166 5.35 22.51 19.72
C LEU A 166 5.08 24.01 19.81
N GLY A 167 3.80 24.47 19.68
CA GLY A 167 3.39 25.87 19.84
C GLY A 167 3.67 26.45 21.22
N SER A 168 3.42 25.65 22.27
CA SER A 168 3.67 26.05 23.66
C SER A 168 5.14 26.00 24.08
N ALA A 169 5.98 25.28 23.33
CA ALA A 169 7.41 25.11 23.60
C ALA A 169 8.29 26.18 22.91
N ALA A 170 7.68 27.13 22.17
CA ALA A 170 8.41 28.28 21.62
C ALA A 170 8.90 29.18 22.77
N PRO A 171 10.12 29.72 22.66
CA PRO A 171 10.70 30.61 23.68
C PRO A 171 9.93 31.86 23.87
#